data_28a6f0446e6b2385f57e9812158be9db
#
_entry.id   28a6f0446e6b2385f57e9812158be9db
#
_cell.length_a   1.000
_cell.length_b   1.000
_cell.length_c   1.000
_cell.angle_alpha   90.00
_cell.angle_beta   90.00
_cell.angle_gamma   90.00
#
_symmetry.space_group_name_H-M   'P 1'
#
loop_
_entity.id
_entity.type
_entity.pdbx_description
1 polymer ?
#
loop_
_entity_poly.entity_id
_entity_poly.type
_entity_poly.pdbx_seq_one_letter_code
_entity_poly.pdbx_strand_id
1 'polypeptide(L)'
;SSAASDVYKRQMYTEEGKIDAVSGVIDQTTGSVSMRAVFPNKQLVLRSGGMANVIFPYTMEDIILIPQSATQEIQDKKFVYVLQSDNTLKHTEIKVSNLSDGKNYIVTSGLKPGDKIVVEGVQTLKDGQTITPITPEQKEAKYQQHLKDQKEGNIATAFK
;
A
#
# COMPACT_ATOMS: atom_id res chain seq x y z
N SER A 1 -19.46 11.74 3.41
CA SER A 1 -18.03 11.56 3.10
C SER A 1 -17.34 12.92 3.19
N SER A 2 -16.31 13.01 3.99
CA SER A 2 -15.48 14.21 4.10
C SER A 2 -14.27 14.11 3.16
N ALA A 3 -13.84 15.27 2.66
CA ALA A 3 -12.69 15.38 1.77
C ALA A 3 -11.71 16.41 2.33
N ALA A 4 -10.40 16.12 2.24
CA ALA A 4 -9.33 17.04 2.58
C ALA A 4 -8.66 17.53 1.29
N SER A 5 -8.19 18.78 1.27
CA SER A 5 -7.56 19.40 0.11
C SER A 5 -6.08 19.69 0.38
N ASP A 6 -5.24 19.41 -0.60
CA ASP A 6 -3.81 19.75 -0.57
C ASP A 6 -3.61 21.13 -1.21
N VAL A 7 -3.04 22.06 -0.46
CA VAL A 7 -2.80 23.44 -0.90
C VAL A 7 -1.32 23.70 -0.95
N TYR A 8 -0.87 24.23 -2.06
CA TYR A 8 0.45 24.77 -2.41
C TYR A 8 1.60 24.52 -1.42
N LYS A 9 2.64 23.83 -1.85
CA LYS A 9 3.83 23.37 -1.11
C LYS A 9 3.64 22.11 -0.25
N ARG A 10 2.80 21.14 -0.66
CA ARG A 10 2.62 19.86 0.03
C ARG A 10 2.12 19.99 1.48
N GLN A 11 1.42 21.05 1.82
CA GLN A 11 0.73 21.17 3.09
C GLN A 11 -0.72 20.72 2.92
N MET A 12 -1.15 19.81 3.75
CA MET A 12 -2.54 19.37 3.77
C MET A 12 -3.39 20.48 4.40
N TYR A 13 -4.50 20.83 3.73
CA TYR A 13 -5.49 21.75 4.29
C TYR A 13 -6.22 21.04 5.43
N THR A 14 -6.29 21.66 6.58
CA THR A 14 -6.75 21.04 7.83
C THR A 14 -8.26 20.94 7.95
N GLU A 15 -8.99 21.74 7.18
CA GLU A 15 -10.47 21.74 7.21
C GLU A 15 -11.03 20.67 6.28
N GLU A 16 -12.01 19.93 6.75
CA GLU A 16 -12.71 18.94 5.96
C GLU A 16 -13.81 19.59 5.10
N GLY A 17 -13.91 19.15 3.85
CA GLY A 17 -14.94 19.56 2.92
C GLY A 17 -16.07 18.54 2.79
N LYS A 18 -17.15 18.95 2.15
CA LYS A 18 -18.28 18.08 1.81
C LYS A 18 -18.47 18.05 0.31
N ILE A 19 -18.76 16.87 -0.23
CA ILE A 19 -19.22 16.74 -1.62
C ILE A 19 -20.64 17.28 -1.68
N ASP A 20 -20.83 18.27 -2.52
CA ASP A 20 -22.08 18.98 -2.73
C ASP A 20 -22.79 18.53 -4.01
N ALA A 21 -22.04 18.25 -5.06
CA ALA A 21 -22.57 17.73 -6.31
C ALA A 21 -21.62 16.77 -7.01
N VAL A 22 -22.19 15.78 -7.69
CA VAL A 22 -21.48 14.86 -8.59
C VAL A 22 -22.20 14.92 -9.94
N SER A 23 -21.45 15.15 -11.02
CA SER A 23 -22.03 15.11 -12.37
C SER A 23 -22.51 13.69 -12.69
N GLY A 24 -23.72 13.58 -13.22
CA GLY A 24 -24.23 12.32 -13.76
C GLY A 24 -23.69 11.98 -15.15
N VAL A 25 -22.82 12.82 -15.72
CA VAL A 25 -22.28 12.66 -17.07
C VAL A 25 -20.78 12.37 -16.97
N ILE A 26 -20.36 11.31 -17.64
CA ILE A 26 -18.94 10.96 -17.82
C ILE A 26 -18.43 11.73 -19.05
N ASP A 27 -17.35 12.46 -18.91
CA ASP A 27 -16.61 13.02 -20.03
C ASP A 27 -16.00 11.87 -20.85
N GLN A 28 -16.50 11.66 -22.05
CA GLN A 28 -16.07 10.53 -22.90
C GLN A 28 -14.62 10.69 -23.41
N THR A 29 -14.07 11.89 -23.39
CA THR A 29 -12.69 12.16 -23.83
C THR A 29 -11.68 11.77 -22.77
N THR A 30 -11.98 12.05 -21.50
CA THR A 30 -11.08 11.85 -20.37
C THR A 30 -11.47 10.65 -19.48
N GLY A 31 -12.68 10.11 -19.66
CA GLY A 31 -13.23 9.08 -18.80
C GLY A 31 -13.50 9.54 -17.38
N SER A 32 -13.54 10.85 -17.13
CA SER A 32 -13.66 11.45 -15.80
C SER A 32 -15.07 11.96 -15.51
N VAL A 33 -15.36 12.09 -14.23
CA VAL A 33 -16.62 12.65 -13.71
C VAL A 33 -16.30 13.91 -12.92
N SER A 34 -17.00 14.99 -13.18
CA SER A 34 -16.84 16.22 -12.41
C SER A 34 -17.56 16.14 -11.08
N MET A 35 -16.87 16.51 -10.02
CA MET A 35 -17.41 16.59 -8.68
C MET A 35 -17.16 17.98 -8.09
N ARG A 36 -18.12 18.46 -7.27
CA ARG A 36 -17.97 19.68 -6.52
C ARG A 36 -17.90 19.37 -5.03
N ALA A 37 -16.85 19.88 -4.38
CA ALA A 37 -16.70 19.83 -2.94
C ALA A 37 -16.61 21.24 -2.37
N VAL A 38 -17.22 21.47 -1.22
CA VAL A 38 -17.25 22.76 -0.52
C VAL A 38 -16.39 22.63 0.73
N PHE A 39 -15.43 23.54 0.88
CA PHE A 39 -14.54 23.62 2.04
C PHE A 39 -14.73 24.94 2.78
N PRO A 40 -14.75 24.94 4.12
CA PRO A 40 -14.68 26.17 4.88
C PRO A 40 -13.35 26.90 4.58
N ASN A 41 -13.39 28.22 4.38
CA ASN A 41 -12.17 29.00 4.10
C ASN A 41 -12.12 30.25 4.99
N LYS A 42 -12.26 30.05 6.29
CA LYS A 42 -12.30 31.16 7.29
C LYS A 42 -11.02 31.97 7.30
N GLN A 43 -9.88 31.34 7.03
CA GLN A 43 -8.56 31.98 7.04
C GLN A 43 -8.15 32.53 5.67
N LEU A 44 -9.01 32.41 4.64
CA LEU A 44 -8.77 32.87 3.28
C LEU A 44 -7.47 32.30 2.65
N VAL A 45 -7.08 31.09 3.06
CA VAL A 45 -5.90 30.38 2.54
C VAL A 45 -6.17 29.87 1.11
N LEU A 46 -7.39 29.40 0.86
CA LEU A 46 -7.79 28.93 -0.46
C LEU A 46 -8.15 30.15 -1.34
N ARG A 47 -7.57 30.20 -2.54
CA ARG A 47 -7.77 31.30 -3.48
C ARG A 47 -8.40 30.79 -4.77
N SER A 48 -9.23 31.63 -5.38
CA SER A 48 -9.85 31.33 -6.68
C SER A 48 -8.75 31.16 -7.75
N GLY A 49 -8.93 30.16 -8.62
CA GLY A 49 -7.96 29.81 -9.66
C GLY A 49 -6.81 28.93 -9.19
N GLY A 50 -6.74 28.60 -7.91
CA GLY A 50 -5.75 27.65 -7.40
C GLY A 50 -6.06 26.20 -7.82
N MET A 51 -5.02 25.39 -7.96
CA MET A 51 -5.13 23.94 -8.16
C MET A 51 -4.83 23.21 -6.85
N ALA A 52 -5.59 22.19 -6.56
CA ALA A 52 -5.39 21.34 -5.40
C ALA A 52 -5.84 19.90 -5.68
N ASN A 53 -5.29 18.96 -4.93
CA ASN A 53 -5.77 17.58 -4.93
C ASN A 53 -6.76 17.40 -3.78
N VAL A 54 -7.89 16.80 -4.06
CA VAL A 54 -8.90 16.48 -3.05
C VAL A 54 -8.78 15.01 -2.68
N ILE A 55 -8.56 14.73 -1.40
CA ILE A 55 -8.43 13.38 -0.87
C ILE A 55 -9.81 12.95 -0.36
N PHE A 56 -10.32 11.86 -0.90
CA PHE A 56 -11.57 11.25 -0.47
C PHE A 56 -11.26 10.02 0.39
N PRO A 57 -11.34 10.11 1.72
CA PRO A 57 -11.28 8.90 2.54
C PRO A 57 -12.57 8.10 2.32
N TYR A 58 -12.42 6.84 2.02
CA TYR A 58 -13.53 5.90 1.98
C TYR A 58 -13.19 4.67 2.81
N THR A 59 -14.16 4.15 3.51
CA THR A 59 -14.03 2.93 4.28
C THR A 59 -14.61 1.78 3.48
N MET A 60 -13.85 0.74 3.30
CA MET A 60 -14.32 -0.54 2.77
C MET A 60 -14.24 -1.56 3.90
N GLU A 61 -15.32 -2.28 4.10
CA GLU A 61 -15.38 -3.38 5.06
C GLU A 61 -14.98 -4.69 4.38
N ASP A 62 -14.45 -5.62 5.14
CA ASP A 62 -14.09 -6.98 4.69
C ASP A 62 -13.13 -7.03 3.49
N ILE A 63 -12.19 -6.12 3.43
CA ILE A 63 -11.15 -6.11 2.40
C ILE A 63 -9.84 -6.71 2.90
N ILE A 64 -9.15 -7.39 1.99
CA ILE A 64 -7.78 -7.85 2.21
C ILE A 64 -6.83 -6.88 1.51
N LEU A 65 -5.98 -6.22 2.30
CA LEU A 65 -4.91 -5.35 1.81
C LEU A 65 -3.58 -6.10 1.85
N ILE A 66 -2.86 -6.07 0.74
CA ILE A 66 -1.51 -6.63 0.66
C ILE A 66 -0.53 -5.61 0.08
N PRO A 67 0.73 -5.57 0.55
CA PRO A 67 1.75 -4.73 -0.08
C PRO A 67 1.98 -5.15 -1.54
N GLN A 68 2.18 -4.19 -2.43
CA GLN A 68 2.50 -4.47 -3.84
C GLN A 68 3.78 -5.30 -3.96
N SER A 69 4.75 -5.11 -3.04
CA SER A 69 5.99 -5.89 -2.97
C SER A 69 5.79 -7.38 -2.70
N ALA A 70 4.63 -7.78 -2.15
CA ALA A 70 4.27 -9.18 -1.92
C ALA A 70 3.77 -9.90 -3.17
N THR A 71 3.58 -9.18 -4.28
CA THR A 71 3.02 -9.74 -5.51
C THR A 71 4.08 -9.97 -6.57
N GLN A 72 3.90 -11.03 -7.34
CA GLN A 72 4.56 -11.25 -8.63
C GLN A 72 3.56 -11.00 -9.74
N GLU A 73 3.97 -10.28 -10.77
CA GLU A 73 3.18 -10.08 -11.98
C GLU A 73 3.74 -10.93 -13.12
N ILE A 74 2.90 -11.81 -13.65
CA ILE A 74 3.24 -12.71 -14.74
C ILE A 74 2.09 -12.63 -15.76
N GLN A 75 2.36 -12.13 -16.96
CA GLN A 75 1.39 -12.05 -18.07
C GLN A 75 0.06 -11.39 -17.62
N ASP A 76 0.12 -10.18 -17.10
CA ASP A 76 -1.03 -9.38 -16.62
C ASP A 76 -1.82 -10.01 -15.45
N LYS A 77 -1.33 -11.09 -14.87
CA LYS A 77 -1.89 -11.73 -13.68
C LYS A 77 -0.99 -11.49 -12.48
N LYS A 78 -1.61 -11.32 -11.31
CA LYS A 78 -0.91 -11.13 -10.05
C LYS A 78 -0.98 -12.39 -9.20
N PHE A 79 0.17 -12.74 -8.62
CA PHE A 79 0.33 -13.92 -7.79
C PHE A 79 0.94 -13.54 -6.45
N VAL A 80 0.63 -14.33 -5.45
CA VAL A 80 1.25 -14.27 -4.11
C VAL A 80 1.65 -15.67 -3.68
N TYR A 81 2.60 -15.74 -2.76
CA TYR A 81 2.94 -16.99 -2.08
C TYR A 81 2.20 -17.06 -0.75
N VAL A 82 1.28 -18.02 -0.64
CA VAL A 82 0.52 -18.30 0.58
C VAL A 82 1.25 -19.40 1.35
N LEU A 83 1.55 -19.14 2.63
CA LEU A 83 2.14 -20.11 3.52
C LEU A 83 1.09 -21.12 3.98
N GLN A 84 1.32 -22.38 3.69
CA GLN A 84 0.50 -23.48 4.15
C GLN A 84 0.85 -23.91 5.58
N SER A 85 0.01 -24.71 6.20
CA SER A 85 0.20 -25.22 7.57
C SER A 85 1.43 -26.10 7.73
N ASP A 86 1.91 -26.71 6.65
CA ASP A 86 3.12 -27.55 6.59
C ASP A 86 4.41 -26.76 6.26
N ASN A 87 4.34 -25.43 6.32
CA ASN A 87 5.40 -24.49 5.96
C ASN A 87 5.82 -24.54 4.48
N THR A 88 4.98 -25.09 3.61
CA THR A 88 5.18 -24.98 2.17
C THR A 88 4.52 -23.73 1.61
N LEU A 89 5.05 -23.25 0.49
CA LEU A 89 4.49 -22.11 -0.23
C LEU A 89 3.58 -22.57 -1.36
N LYS A 90 2.41 -21.99 -1.44
CA LYS A 90 1.49 -22.17 -2.56
C LYS A 90 1.45 -20.88 -3.39
N HIS A 91 1.84 -20.99 -4.66
CA HIS A 91 1.72 -19.91 -5.63
C HIS A 91 0.25 -19.74 -6.02
N THR A 92 -0.34 -18.63 -5.64
CA THR A 92 -1.78 -18.40 -5.74
C THR A 92 -2.07 -17.17 -6.58
N GLU A 93 -2.90 -17.33 -7.62
CA GLU A 93 -3.39 -16.21 -8.42
C GLU A 93 -4.39 -15.39 -7.60
N ILE A 94 -4.23 -14.08 -7.65
CA ILE A 94 -5.13 -13.13 -6.99
C ILE A 94 -5.69 -12.13 -7.99
N LYS A 95 -6.90 -11.66 -7.73
CA LYS A 95 -7.47 -10.50 -8.41
C LYS A 95 -7.45 -9.31 -7.48
N VAL A 96 -7.10 -8.16 -8.03
CA VAL A 96 -7.01 -6.91 -7.29
C VAL A 96 -7.97 -5.89 -7.88
N SER A 97 -8.43 -4.96 -7.04
CA SER A 97 -9.20 -3.81 -7.48
C SER A 97 -8.31 -2.83 -8.24
N ASN A 98 -8.92 -2.07 -9.16
CA ASN A 98 -8.27 -0.94 -9.82
C ASN A 98 -8.01 0.24 -8.84
N LEU A 99 -8.64 0.21 -7.68
CA LEU A 99 -8.40 1.17 -6.61
C LEU A 99 -7.14 0.75 -5.86
N SER A 100 -6.19 1.66 -5.72
CA SER A 100 -4.93 1.44 -5.03
C SER A 100 -4.48 2.74 -4.37
N ASP A 101 -3.82 2.66 -3.24
CA ASP A 101 -3.15 3.79 -2.58
C ASP A 101 -1.71 4.01 -3.08
N GLY A 102 -1.29 3.27 -4.12
CA GLY A 102 0.06 3.30 -4.67
C GLY A 102 1.08 2.44 -3.90
N LYS A 103 0.71 1.88 -2.75
CA LYS A 103 1.56 1.02 -1.92
C LYS A 103 0.97 -0.37 -1.74
N ASN A 104 -0.34 -0.46 -1.65
CA ASN A 104 -1.07 -1.69 -1.38
C ASN A 104 -2.07 -1.99 -2.50
N TYR A 105 -2.34 -3.27 -2.69
CA TYR A 105 -3.45 -3.76 -3.50
C TYR A 105 -4.61 -4.19 -2.61
N ILE A 106 -5.81 -3.87 -3.05
CA ILE A 106 -7.05 -4.41 -2.49
C ILE A 106 -7.34 -5.72 -3.22
N VAL A 107 -7.26 -6.84 -2.51
CA VAL A 107 -7.53 -8.17 -3.08
C VAL A 107 -9.02 -8.40 -3.12
N THR A 108 -9.55 -8.71 -4.30
CA THR A 108 -10.97 -9.00 -4.52
C THR A 108 -11.26 -10.49 -4.56
N SER A 109 -10.26 -11.31 -4.90
CA SER A 109 -10.38 -12.77 -4.85
C SER A 109 -9.00 -13.44 -4.84
N GLY A 110 -8.95 -14.71 -4.41
CA GLY A 110 -7.75 -15.54 -4.37
C GLY A 110 -7.14 -15.69 -2.98
N LEU A 111 -7.50 -14.84 -2.03
CA LEU A 111 -7.10 -14.94 -0.61
C LEU A 111 -8.32 -15.00 0.30
N LYS A 112 -8.12 -15.53 1.49
CA LYS A 112 -9.09 -15.53 2.58
C LYS A 112 -8.54 -14.73 3.76
N PRO A 113 -9.40 -14.11 4.58
CA PRO A 113 -8.97 -13.51 5.83
C PRO A 113 -8.23 -14.53 6.71
N GLY A 114 -7.05 -14.13 7.22
CA GLY A 114 -6.19 -15.00 8.02
C GLY A 114 -5.12 -15.78 7.23
N ASP A 115 -5.15 -15.77 5.89
CA ASP A 115 -4.07 -16.33 5.09
C ASP A 115 -2.75 -15.59 5.37
N LYS A 116 -1.68 -16.36 5.54
CA LYS A 116 -0.33 -15.81 5.71
C LYS A 116 0.36 -15.77 4.36
N ILE A 117 0.83 -14.60 3.96
CA ILE A 117 1.54 -14.41 2.69
C ILE A 117 2.98 -14.00 2.93
N VAL A 118 3.84 -14.30 1.96
CA VAL A 118 5.22 -13.81 1.96
C VAL A 118 5.23 -12.39 1.41
N VAL A 119 5.82 -11.45 2.14
CA VAL A 119 5.88 -10.02 1.77
C VAL A 119 7.23 -9.59 1.23
N GLU A 120 8.29 -10.37 1.48
CA GLU A 120 9.65 -10.07 1.05
C GLU A 120 10.32 -11.32 0.46
N GLY A 121 11.23 -11.09 -0.51
CA GLY A 121 11.96 -12.16 -1.16
C GLY A 121 11.16 -12.97 -2.20
N VAL A 122 9.99 -12.52 -2.56
CA VAL A 122 9.05 -13.23 -3.47
C VAL A 122 9.67 -13.60 -4.81
N GLN A 123 10.67 -12.84 -5.28
CA GLN A 123 11.31 -13.06 -6.59
C GLN A 123 12.18 -14.34 -6.65
N THR A 124 12.60 -14.87 -5.51
CA THR A 124 13.48 -16.03 -5.42
C THR A 124 12.76 -17.31 -5.00
N LEU A 125 11.47 -17.21 -4.71
CA LEU A 125 10.65 -18.32 -4.21
C LEU A 125 10.05 -19.14 -5.36
N LYS A 126 9.75 -20.40 -5.05
CA LYS A 126 9.12 -21.34 -5.96
C LYS A 126 7.90 -21.96 -5.32
N ASP A 127 6.94 -22.35 -6.15
CA ASP A 127 5.78 -23.11 -5.71
C ASP A 127 6.20 -24.45 -5.06
N GLY A 128 5.55 -24.79 -3.95
CA GLY A 128 5.86 -25.99 -3.17
C GLY A 128 7.14 -25.90 -2.32
N GLN A 129 7.84 -24.76 -2.34
CA GLN A 129 9.05 -24.58 -1.54
C GLN A 129 8.73 -24.56 -0.05
N THR A 130 9.45 -25.32 0.76
CA THR A 130 9.38 -25.25 2.21
C THR A 130 10.21 -24.07 2.70
N ILE A 131 9.66 -23.25 3.57
CA ILE A 131 10.35 -22.11 4.17
C ILE A 131 10.22 -22.12 5.69
N THR A 132 11.16 -21.45 6.34
CA THR A 132 11.06 -21.09 7.76
C THR A 132 10.62 -19.64 7.84
N PRO A 133 9.36 -19.35 8.20
CA PRO A 133 8.88 -17.98 8.26
C PRO A 133 9.62 -17.20 9.35
N ILE A 134 10.01 -15.98 9.04
CA ILE A 134 10.63 -15.06 9.99
C ILE A 134 9.61 -13.92 10.22
N THR A 135 9.28 -13.69 11.49
CA THR A 135 8.41 -12.56 11.84
C THR A 135 9.17 -11.23 11.71
N PRO A 136 8.46 -10.09 11.54
CA PRO A 136 9.09 -8.77 11.51
C PRO A 136 9.99 -8.51 12.72
N GLU A 137 9.59 -8.96 13.91
CA GLU A 137 10.37 -8.84 15.15
C GLU A 137 11.68 -9.64 15.11
N GLN A 138 11.62 -10.87 14.60
CA GLN A 138 12.80 -11.71 14.42
C GLN A 138 13.73 -11.17 13.36
N LYS A 139 13.19 -10.53 12.31
CA LYS A 139 13.99 -9.86 11.29
C LYS A 139 14.76 -8.69 11.87
N GLU A 140 14.08 -7.83 12.64
CA GLU A 140 14.71 -6.70 13.32
C GLU A 140 15.79 -7.15 14.29
N ALA A 141 15.54 -8.20 15.08
CA ALA A 141 16.53 -8.78 15.98
C ALA A 141 17.78 -9.29 15.24
N LYS A 142 17.60 -10.01 14.11
CA LYS A 142 18.71 -10.46 13.27
C LYS A 142 19.50 -9.31 12.66
N TYR A 143 18.80 -8.25 12.22
CA TYR A 143 19.45 -7.07 11.67
C TYR A 143 20.28 -6.34 12.71
N GLN A 144 19.75 -6.14 13.91
CA GLN A 144 20.50 -5.55 15.05
C GLN A 144 21.69 -6.40 15.47
N GLN A 145 21.55 -7.72 15.47
CA GLN A 145 22.67 -8.64 15.71
C GLN A 145 23.78 -8.46 14.68
N HIS A 146 23.42 -8.45 13.40
CA HIS A 146 24.39 -8.30 12.30
C HIS A 146 25.13 -6.96 12.36
N LEU A 147 24.45 -5.88 12.75
CA LEU A 147 25.08 -4.58 12.97
C LEU A 147 26.07 -4.58 14.14
N LYS A 148 25.79 -5.33 15.21
CA LYS A 148 26.71 -5.51 16.33
C LYS A 148 27.96 -6.28 15.90
N ASP A 149 27.78 -7.39 15.20
CA ASP A 149 28.87 -8.23 14.70
C ASP A 149 29.79 -7.46 13.75
N GLN A 150 29.24 -6.59 12.89
CA GLN A 150 30.02 -5.72 12.02
C GLN A 150 30.83 -4.66 12.81
N LYS A 151 30.27 -4.11 13.88
CA LYS A 151 30.99 -3.14 14.72
C LYS A 151 32.12 -3.80 15.49
N GLU A 152 31.89 -4.99 16.02
CA GLU A 152 32.90 -5.74 16.76
C GLU A 152 34.01 -6.29 15.84
N GLY A 153 33.65 -6.76 14.62
CA GLY A 153 34.61 -7.19 13.60
C GLY A 153 35.52 -6.06 13.11
N ASN A 154 35.02 -4.84 13.03
CA ASN A 154 35.78 -3.67 12.60
C ASN A 154 36.78 -3.16 13.68
N ILE A 155 36.48 -3.42 14.95
CA ILE A 155 37.36 -3.05 16.07
C ILE A 155 38.53 -4.02 16.17
N ALA A 156 38.33 -5.30 15.86
CA ALA A 156 39.40 -6.34 15.90
C ALA A 156 40.45 -6.15 14.80
N THR A 157 40.12 -5.50 13.69
CA THR A 157 41.08 -5.24 12.58
C THR A 157 41.84 -3.93 12.72
N ALA A 158 41.43 -3.03 13.61
CA ALA A 158 42.07 -1.73 13.83
C ALA A 158 43.27 -1.79 14.80
N PHE A 159 43.58 -2.94 15.40
CA PHE A 159 44.66 -3.15 16.36
C PHE A 159 45.70 -4.19 15.91
N LYS A 160 45.99 -4.27 14.61
CA LYS A 160 47.15 -5.03 14.09
C LYS A 160 48.10 -4.12 13.33
#